data_6bafef89f4621cb79e8a264db3b876e4
#
_entry.id   6bafef89f4621cb79e8a264db3b876e4
#
_cell.length_a   1.000
_cell.length_b   1.000
_cell.length_c   1.000
_cell.angle_alpha   90.00
_cell.angle_beta   90.00
_cell.angle_gamma   90.00
#
_symmetry.space_group_name_H-M   'P 1'
#
loop_
_entity.id
_entity.type
_entity.pdbx_description
1 polymer ?
#
loop_
_entity_poly.entity_id
_entity_poly.type
_entity_poly.pdbx_seq_one_letter_code
_entity_poly.pdbx_strand_id
1 'polypeptide(L)'
;MPRVPLRWVAISIFLFASMLNYLDRSLMGALAPTLKTTFHIDNAQYGWILSAFSLAYAFTAPLAGVMIDKLGLNLGAVIAVTAFSLTGAATGLAASFGALTGIRTAFGVSAAAGLPLFGKANAMYLEPSESAFGTAMNQIGISLGGALAPLIVAALTARNYGWQTSFFVCGALGFVWVPLWWFVSKKLPTRELPPAHAGAASLKGLLRDRRVWGLAFSTVFIMSLYTLWTNWTTIYFVHDWNMTPEEANARFAWIPPVSGVLGGFFGGWLAFRAIRGGAKVVPARLKVSWLSAALLLVTAAIPLMPNRGLAAAAVSMSFFWSVCISANLYALPIDLFGPRRAAFGVAVLTFAYGLMQAFFSPLIGSMVDHFGFTAVCVVMSMLPLVGVGILQVTTREK
;
A
#
# COMPACT_ATOMS: atom_id res chain seq x y z
N MET A 1 3.12 -28.03 -24.91
CA MET A 1 3.18 -26.81 -24.11
C MET A 1 3.97 -27.13 -22.84
N PRO A 2 5.02 -26.39 -22.46
CA PRO A 2 5.72 -26.61 -21.20
C PRO A 2 4.72 -26.42 -20.05
N ARG A 3 4.59 -27.43 -19.19
CA ARG A 3 3.72 -27.35 -18.00
C ARG A 3 4.29 -26.26 -17.09
N VAL A 4 3.52 -25.21 -16.81
CA VAL A 4 3.89 -24.19 -15.84
C VAL A 4 4.20 -24.91 -14.51
N PRO A 5 5.39 -24.75 -13.93
CA PRO A 5 5.72 -25.40 -12.67
C PRO A 5 4.69 -24.99 -11.58
N LEU A 6 4.23 -25.95 -10.80
CA LEU A 6 3.14 -25.75 -9.83
C LEU A 6 3.43 -24.63 -8.81
N ARG A 7 4.72 -24.35 -8.55
CA ARG A 7 5.18 -23.23 -7.71
C ARG A 7 4.72 -21.85 -8.21
N TRP A 8 4.71 -21.65 -9.54
CA TRP A 8 4.24 -20.37 -10.12
C TRP A 8 2.72 -20.23 -10.05
N VAL A 9 2.00 -21.36 -10.11
CA VAL A 9 0.54 -21.37 -9.84
C VAL A 9 0.28 -20.92 -8.41
N ALA A 10 1.04 -21.43 -7.44
CA ALA A 10 0.92 -21.00 -6.04
C ALA A 10 1.16 -19.49 -5.88
N ILE A 11 2.25 -18.98 -6.45
CA ILE A 11 2.56 -17.53 -6.38
C ILE A 11 1.48 -16.68 -7.06
N SER A 12 0.92 -17.14 -8.19
CA SER A 12 -0.21 -16.45 -8.85
C SER A 12 -1.48 -16.42 -7.98
N ILE A 13 -1.75 -17.48 -7.22
CA ILE A 13 -2.87 -17.51 -6.28
C ILE A 13 -2.64 -16.51 -5.13
N PHE A 14 -1.41 -16.39 -4.62
CA PHE A 14 -1.09 -15.38 -3.61
C PHE A 14 -1.08 -13.96 -4.17
N LEU A 15 -0.67 -13.75 -5.44
CA LEU A 15 -0.86 -12.48 -6.15
C LEU A 15 -2.34 -12.10 -6.17
N PHE A 16 -3.23 -13.04 -6.46
CA PHE A 16 -4.67 -12.80 -6.45
C PHE A 16 -5.18 -12.43 -5.04
N ALA A 17 -4.69 -13.08 -3.97
CA ALA A 17 -5.01 -12.69 -2.60
C ALA A 17 -4.55 -11.26 -2.28
N SER A 18 -3.34 -10.88 -2.69
CA SER A 18 -2.82 -9.52 -2.53
C SER A 18 -3.64 -8.50 -3.31
N MET A 19 -4.05 -8.84 -4.53
CA MET A 19 -4.93 -8.01 -5.35
C MET A 19 -6.27 -7.78 -4.64
N LEU A 20 -6.90 -8.82 -4.10
CA LEU A 20 -8.17 -8.69 -3.37
C LEU A 20 -8.05 -7.84 -2.11
N ASN A 21 -6.99 -8.02 -1.34
CA ASN A 21 -6.72 -7.24 -0.13
C ASN A 21 -6.60 -5.75 -0.44
N TYR A 22 -5.83 -5.40 -1.49
CA TYR A 22 -5.63 -4.01 -1.89
C TYR A 22 -6.82 -3.44 -2.66
N LEU A 23 -7.57 -4.26 -3.38
CA LEU A 23 -8.83 -3.87 -4.00
C LEU A 23 -9.82 -3.39 -2.94
N ASP A 24 -10.05 -4.18 -1.88
CA ASP A 24 -10.95 -3.78 -0.78
C ASP A 24 -10.49 -2.47 -0.09
N ARG A 25 -9.20 -2.32 0.16
CA ARG A 25 -8.63 -1.07 0.70
C ARG A 25 -8.92 0.13 -0.21
N SER A 26 -8.75 -0.04 -1.52
CA SER A 26 -8.91 1.01 -2.51
C SER A 26 -10.38 1.35 -2.80
N LEU A 27 -11.31 0.41 -2.53
CA LEU A 27 -12.75 0.69 -2.59
C LEU A 27 -13.14 1.86 -1.68
N MET A 28 -12.50 2.00 -0.51
CA MET A 28 -12.76 3.14 0.38
C MET A 28 -12.45 4.47 -0.28
N GLY A 29 -11.31 4.60 -0.98
CA GLY A 29 -10.95 5.81 -1.72
C GLY A 29 -11.88 6.09 -2.89
N ALA A 30 -12.21 5.05 -3.67
CA ALA A 30 -13.10 5.16 -4.83
C ALA A 30 -14.55 5.52 -4.44
N LEU A 31 -15.01 5.02 -3.29
CA LEU A 31 -16.36 5.28 -2.77
C LEU A 31 -16.42 6.46 -1.79
N ALA A 32 -15.31 7.12 -1.48
CA ALA A 32 -15.24 8.14 -0.46
C ALA A 32 -16.29 9.27 -0.61
N PRO A 33 -16.51 9.87 -1.80
CA PRO A 33 -17.57 10.88 -1.95
C PRO A 33 -18.96 10.31 -1.66
N THR A 34 -19.26 9.10 -2.15
CA THR A 34 -20.54 8.42 -1.92
C THR A 34 -20.78 8.09 -0.45
N LEU A 35 -19.75 7.57 0.25
CA LEU A 35 -19.84 7.29 1.68
C LEU A 35 -20.03 8.56 2.50
N LYS A 36 -19.37 9.66 2.13
CA LYS A 36 -19.53 10.95 2.78
C LYS A 36 -20.98 11.45 2.68
N THR A 37 -21.57 11.37 1.52
CA THR A 37 -22.99 11.79 1.34
C THR A 37 -23.95 10.84 2.04
N THR A 38 -23.70 9.51 2.00
CA THR A 38 -24.56 8.50 2.61
C THR A 38 -24.61 8.61 4.14
N PHE A 39 -23.45 8.85 4.77
CA PHE A 39 -23.33 8.90 6.24
C PHE A 39 -23.31 10.33 6.79
N HIS A 40 -23.44 11.36 5.92
CA HIS A 40 -23.40 12.78 6.28
C HIS A 40 -22.13 13.14 7.07
N ILE A 41 -20.97 12.67 6.62
CA ILE A 41 -19.68 12.90 7.25
C ILE A 41 -18.81 13.88 6.45
N ASP A 42 -18.00 14.65 7.17
CA ASP A 42 -17.00 15.53 6.59
C ASP A 42 -15.71 14.78 6.19
N ASN A 43 -14.74 15.51 5.62
CA ASN A 43 -13.46 14.91 5.23
C ASN A 43 -12.61 14.48 6.43
N ALA A 44 -12.68 15.20 7.54
CA ALA A 44 -11.97 14.83 8.76
C ALA A 44 -12.50 13.51 9.33
N GLN A 45 -13.83 13.33 9.38
CA GLN A 45 -14.48 12.09 9.82
C GLN A 45 -14.14 10.91 8.88
N TYR A 46 -14.12 11.14 7.56
CA TYR A 46 -13.63 10.14 6.62
C TYR A 46 -12.15 9.77 6.91
N GLY A 47 -11.32 10.76 7.20
CA GLY A 47 -9.94 10.54 7.65
C GLY A 47 -9.82 9.67 8.90
N TRP A 48 -10.75 9.81 9.86
CA TRP A 48 -10.79 8.96 11.07
C TRP A 48 -11.11 7.51 10.77
N ILE A 49 -11.93 7.20 9.75
CA ILE A 49 -12.16 5.81 9.30
C ILE A 49 -10.85 5.20 8.79
N LEU A 50 -10.10 5.95 7.96
CA LEU A 50 -8.80 5.52 7.44
C LEU A 50 -7.76 5.36 8.55
N SER A 51 -7.81 6.25 9.56
CA SER A 51 -6.97 6.19 10.76
C SER A 51 -7.21 4.92 11.56
N ALA A 52 -8.46 4.61 11.86
CA ALA A 52 -8.84 3.43 12.63
C ALA A 52 -8.38 2.12 11.95
N PHE A 53 -8.60 2.02 10.64
CA PHE A 53 -8.05 0.92 9.83
C PHE A 53 -6.53 0.83 9.95
N SER A 54 -5.82 1.95 9.78
CA SER A 54 -4.35 1.98 9.70
C SER A 54 -3.69 1.65 11.03
N LEU A 55 -4.25 2.12 12.14
CA LEU A 55 -3.79 1.76 13.49
C LEU A 55 -3.96 0.26 13.73
N ALA A 56 -5.15 -0.27 13.47
CA ALA A 56 -5.42 -1.68 13.62
C ALA A 56 -4.47 -2.54 12.79
N TYR A 57 -4.26 -2.16 11.52
CA TYR A 57 -3.32 -2.82 10.62
C TYR A 57 -1.88 -2.77 11.15
N ALA A 58 -1.39 -1.59 11.56
CA ALA A 58 -0.01 -1.40 11.99
C ALA A 58 0.34 -2.24 13.22
N PHE A 59 -0.54 -2.24 14.22
CA PHE A 59 -0.31 -3.03 15.45
C PHE A 59 -0.51 -4.53 15.26
N THR A 60 -1.37 -4.94 14.33
CA THR A 60 -1.67 -6.36 14.10
C THR A 60 -0.65 -7.01 13.17
N ALA A 61 -0.01 -6.28 12.24
CA ALA A 61 0.88 -6.87 11.24
C ALA A 61 2.03 -7.72 11.84
N PRO A 62 2.73 -7.32 12.92
CA PRO A 62 3.73 -8.16 13.56
C PRO A 62 3.13 -9.44 14.17
N LEU A 63 1.94 -9.34 14.78
CA LEU A 63 1.24 -10.47 15.40
C LEU A 63 0.76 -11.47 14.34
N ALA A 64 0.27 -10.97 13.21
CA ALA A 64 -0.14 -11.78 12.08
C ALA A 64 1.02 -12.63 11.52
N GLY A 65 2.23 -12.06 11.43
CA GLY A 65 3.42 -12.82 11.06
C GLY A 65 3.69 -14.01 11.99
N VAL A 66 3.66 -13.78 13.31
CA VAL A 66 3.83 -14.83 14.33
C VAL A 66 2.72 -15.87 14.24
N MET A 67 1.47 -15.46 14.02
CA MET A 67 0.34 -16.36 13.85
C MET A 67 0.55 -17.29 12.64
N ILE A 68 0.95 -16.72 11.49
CA ILE A 68 1.22 -17.49 10.27
C ILE A 68 2.38 -18.47 10.47
N ASP A 69 3.39 -18.10 11.24
CA ASP A 69 4.53 -18.99 11.55
C ASP A 69 4.10 -20.18 12.41
N LYS A 70 3.20 -19.97 13.35
CA LYS A 70 2.67 -21.05 14.23
C LYS A 70 1.66 -21.94 13.51
N LEU A 71 0.74 -21.39 12.73
CA LEU A 71 -0.32 -22.14 12.05
C LEU A 71 0.14 -22.79 10.73
N GLY A 72 1.29 -22.37 10.21
CA GLY A 72 1.73 -22.73 8.87
C GLY A 72 1.04 -21.92 7.78
N LEU A 73 1.63 -21.96 6.57
CA LEU A 73 1.15 -21.14 5.45
C LEU A 73 -0.27 -21.50 5.04
N ASN A 74 -0.60 -22.80 4.93
CA ASN A 74 -1.87 -23.24 4.36
C ASN A 74 -3.06 -22.81 5.22
N LEU A 75 -3.03 -23.14 6.52
CA LEU A 75 -4.11 -22.77 7.44
C LEU A 75 -4.12 -21.27 7.70
N GLY A 76 -2.97 -20.66 7.89
CA GLY A 76 -2.85 -19.22 8.09
C GLY A 76 -3.41 -18.42 6.92
N ALA A 77 -3.19 -18.87 5.67
CA ALA A 77 -3.74 -18.21 4.49
C ALA A 77 -5.26 -18.34 4.40
N VAL A 78 -5.81 -19.54 4.65
CA VAL A 78 -7.28 -19.75 4.65
C VAL A 78 -7.94 -18.86 5.70
N ILE A 79 -7.43 -18.85 6.94
CA ILE A 79 -7.99 -18.00 8.02
C ILE A 79 -7.91 -16.52 7.65
N ALA A 80 -6.77 -16.04 7.19
CA ALA A 80 -6.57 -14.63 6.91
C ALA A 80 -7.43 -14.16 5.72
N VAL A 81 -7.46 -14.92 4.62
CA VAL A 81 -8.26 -14.56 3.44
C VAL A 81 -9.75 -14.61 3.77
N THR A 82 -10.21 -15.63 4.51
CA THR A 82 -11.60 -15.70 4.97
C THR A 82 -11.94 -14.51 5.86
N ALA A 83 -11.07 -14.16 6.82
CA ALA A 83 -11.31 -13.08 7.76
C ALA A 83 -11.39 -11.71 7.06
N PHE A 84 -10.44 -11.40 6.17
CA PHE A 84 -10.50 -10.10 5.46
C PHE A 84 -11.64 -10.07 4.43
N SER A 85 -12.03 -11.19 3.83
CA SER A 85 -13.17 -11.25 2.91
C SER A 85 -14.50 -11.06 3.63
N LEU A 86 -14.65 -11.63 4.83
CA LEU A 86 -15.82 -11.43 5.68
C LEU A 86 -15.93 -9.98 6.15
N THR A 87 -14.86 -9.42 6.70
CA THR A 87 -14.85 -8.05 7.21
C THR A 87 -14.94 -7.03 6.07
N GLY A 88 -14.35 -7.32 4.91
CA GLY A 88 -14.53 -6.53 3.69
C GLY A 88 -16.00 -6.51 3.25
N ALA A 89 -16.61 -7.69 3.06
CA ALA A 89 -18.03 -7.79 2.71
C ALA A 89 -18.94 -7.11 3.76
N ALA A 90 -18.65 -7.30 5.05
CA ALA A 90 -19.39 -6.66 6.15
C ALA A 90 -19.38 -5.13 6.07
N THR A 91 -18.39 -4.51 5.40
CA THR A 91 -18.40 -3.06 5.16
C THR A 91 -19.66 -2.62 4.40
N GLY A 92 -20.16 -3.45 3.47
CA GLY A 92 -21.42 -3.20 2.77
C GLY A 92 -22.68 -3.26 3.64
N LEU A 93 -22.58 -3.74 4.88
CA LEU A 93 -23.70 -3.79 5.85
C LEU A 93 -23.66 -2.60 6.84
N ALA A 94 -22.69 -1.71 6.71
CA ALA A 94 -22.58 -0.57 7.63
C ALA A 94 -23.81 0.34 7.51
N ALA A 95 -24.49 0.59 8.65
CA ALA A 95 -25.68 1.44 8.73
C ALA A 95 -25.39 2.82 9.37
N SER A 96 -24.17 3.03 9.88
CA SER A 96 -23.78 4.28 10.53
C SER A 96 -22.28 4.52 10.41
N PHE A 97 -21.85 5.76 10.66
CA PHE A 97 -20.43 6.11 10.75
C PHE A 97 -19.66 5.25 11.75
N GLY A 98 -20.23 5.02 12.94
CA GLY A 98 -19.60 4.19 13.97
C GLY A 98 -19.49 2.72 13.54
N ALA A 99 -20.53 2.16 12.92
CA ALA A 99 -20.51 0.81 12.38
C ALA A 99 -19.45 0.68 11.25
N LEU A 100 -19.42 1.63 10.31
CA LEU A 100 -18.42 1.68 9.25
C LEU A 100 -17.00 1.71 9.82
N THR A 101 -16.73 2.59 10.79
CA THR A 101 -15.44 2.71 11.45
C THR A 101 -15.04 1.41 12.16
N GLY A 102 -15.96 0.81 12.92
CA GLY A 102 -15.71 -0.46 13.63
C GLY A 102 -15.40 -1.61 12.67
N ILE A 103 -16.17 -1.76 11.60
CA ILE A 103 -15.96 -2.82 10.60
C ILE A 103 -14.63 -2.58 9.86
N ARG A 104 -14.30 -1.34 9.50
CA ARG A 104 -13.00 -1.00 8.86
C ARG A 104 -11.82 -1.23 9.81
N THR A 105 -12.00 -1.06 11.11
CA THR A 105 -11.00 -1.44 12.12
C THR A 105 -10.79 -2.96 12.13
N ALA A 106 -11.86 -3.75 12.13
CA ALA A 106 -11.80 -5.21 12.05
C ALA A 106 -11.17 -5.68 10.72
N PHE A 107 -11.46 -4.99 9.62
CA PHE A 107 -10.79 -5.24 8.34
C PHE A 107 -9.29 -4.93 8.43
N GLY A 108 -8.87 -3.87 9.13
CA GLY A 108 -7.46 -3.57 9.38
C GLY A 108 -6.73 -4.69 10.10
N VAL A 109 -7.35 -5.28 11.12
CA VAL A 109 -6.82 -6.44 11.83
C VAL A 109 -6.65 -7.65 10.90
N SER A 110 -7.68 -8.00 10.14
CA SER A 110 -7.66 -9.19 9.28
C SER A 110 -6.76 -9.03 8.05
N ALA A 111 -6.72 -7.85 7.45
CA ALA A 111 -5.91 -7.54 6.28
C ALA A 111 -4.40 -7.50 6.56
N ALA A 112 -4.00 -7.32 7.83
CA ALA A 112 -2.61 -7.21 8.25
C ALA A 112 -1.77 -8.48 7.96
N ALA A 113 -2.40 -9.63 7.77
CA ALA A 113 -1.75 -10.88 7.42
C ALA A 113 -1.27 -10.93 5.96
N GLY A 114 -1.75 -10.06 5.07
CA GLY A 114 -1.51 -10.16 3.62
C GLY A 114 -0.03 -10.15 3.23
N LEU A 115 0.75 -9.18 3.71
CA LEU A 115 2.20 -9.10 3.40
C LEU A 115 3.00 -10.27 4.00
N PRO A 116 2.85 -10.64 5.29
CA PRO A 116 3.50 -11.82 5.84
C PRO A 116 3.17 -13.13 5.10
N LEU A 117 1.92 -13.33 4.70
CA LEU A 117 1.49 -14.50 3.94
C LEU A 117 2.21 -14.61 2.61
N PHE A 118 2.24 -13.52 1.84
CA PHE A 118 2.94 -13.51 0.56
C PHE A 118 4.43 -13.74 0.73
N GLY A 119 5.06 -13.07 1.70
CA GLY A 119 6.48 -13.26 2.02
C GLY A 119 6.81 -14.72 2.35
N LYS A 120 5.97 -15.39 3.15
CA LYS A 120 6.14 -16.80 3.50
C LYS A 120 5.91 -17.72 2.30
N ALA A 121 4.91 -17.46 1.46
CA ALA A 121 4.66 -18.22 0.23
C ALA A 121 5.85 -18.11 -0.73
N ASN A 122 6.39 -16.89 -0.90
CA ASN A 122 7.57 -16.64 -1.73
C ASN A 122 8.79 -17.46 -1.23
N ALA A 123 9.07 -17.41 0.06
CA ALA A 123 10.17 -18.16 0.68
C ALA A 123 9.98 -19.69 0.63
N MET A 124 8.73 -20.17 0.67
CA MET A 124 8.40 -21.59 0.66
C MET A 124 8.46 -22.22 -0.73
N TYR A 125 8.01 -21.50 -1.75
CA TYR A 125 7.80 -22.06 -3.08
C TYR A 125 8.85 -21.63 -4.12
N LEU A 126 9.51 -20.49 -3.92
CA LEU A 126 10.51 -19.99 -4.87
C LEU A 126 11.93 -20.26 -4.38
N GLU A 127 12.84 -20.39 -5.33
CA GLU A 127 14.28 -20.42 -5.05
C GLU A 127 14.78 -18.98 -4.71
N PRO A 128 15.91 -18.86 -3.99
CA PRO A 128 16.48 -17.54 -3.68
C PRO A 128 16.71 -16.67 -4.90
N SER A 129 17.06 -17.25 -6.04
CA SER A 129 17.24 -16.59 -7.34
C SER A 129 15.94 -16.05 -7.94
N GLU A 130 14.80 -16.66 -7.60
CA GLU A 130 13.45 -16.31 -8.09
C GLU A 130 12.69 -15.37 -7.15
N SER A 131 13.15 -15.20 -5.92
CA SER A 131 12.46 -14.45 -4.86
C SER A 131 12.18 -12.99 -5.23
N ALA A 132 13.10 -12.34 -5.95
CA ALA A 132 12.90 -10.98 -6.43
C ALA A 132 11.74 -10.89 -7.43
N PHE A 133 11.60 -11.88 -8.32
CA PHE A 133 10.49 -11.94 -9.27
C PHE A 133 9.15 -12.19 -8.55
N GLY A 134 9.13 -13.09 -7.54
CA GLY A 134 7.96 -13.28 -6.69
C GLY A 134 7.52 -11.98 -6.03
N THR A 135 8.45 -11.22 -5.45
CA THR A 135 8.15 -9.91 -4.84
C THR A 135 7.56 -8.91 -5.86
N ALA A 136 8.09 -8.90 -7.09
CA ALA A 136 7.53 -8.08 -8.17
C ALA A 136 6.11 -8.51 -8.54
N MET A 137 5.80 -9.80 -8.57
CA MET A 137 4.44 -10.31 -8.77
C MET A 137 3.48 -9.82 -7.66
N ASN A 138 3.92 -9.82 -6.40
CA ASN A 138 3.10 -9.27 -5.32
C ASN A 138 2.78 -7.78 -5.55
N GLN A 139 3.78 -7.01 -5.94
CA GLN A 139 3.59 -5.58 -6.23
C GLN A 139 2.62 -5.34 -7.39
N ILE A 140 2.65 -6.19 -8.41
CA ILE A 140 1.67 -6.17 -9.50
C ILE A 140 0.26 -6.43 -8.94
N GLY A 141 0.09 -7.44 -8.08
CA GLY A 141 -1.20 -7.72 -7.43
C GLY A 141 -1.74 -6.53 -6.66
N ILE A 142 -0.91 -5.91 -5.83
CA ILE A 142 -1.23 -4.69 -5.06
C ILE A 142 -1.75 -3.58 -6.00
N SER A 143 -1.03 -3.32 -7.07
CA SER A 143 -1.35 -2.23 -8.01
C SER A 143 -2.60 -2.54 -8.84
N LEU A 144 -2.79 -3.79 -9.26
CA LEU A 144 -4.03 -4.22 -9.92
C LEU A 144 -5.24 -4.02 -9.02
N GLY A 145 -5.15 -4.36 -7.73
CA GLY A 145 -6.21 -4.10 -6.75
C GLY A 145 -6.55 -2.60 -6.68
N GLY A 146 -5.53 -1.75 -6.61
CA GLY A 146 -5.70 -0.29 -6.60
C GLY A 146 -6.36 0.26 -7.86
N ALA A 147 -5.97 -0.24 -9.05
CA ALA A 147 -6.52 0.22 -10.32
C ALA A 147 -7.92 -0.32 -10.61
N LEU A 148 -8.21 -1.57 -10.20
CA LEU A 148 -9.51 -2.18 -10.43
C LEU A 148 -10.62 -1.61 -9.55
N ALA A 149 -10.30 -1.15 -8.34
CA ALA A 149 -11.31 -0.65 -7.41
C ALA A 149 -12.17 0.49 -8.01
N PRO A 150 -11.61 1.60 -8.51
CA PRO A 150 -12.42 2.66 -9.10
C PRO A 150 -13.18 2.21 -10.35
N LEU A 151 -12.60 1.32 -11.17
CA LEU A 151 -13.28 0.78 -12.36
C LEU A 151 -14.48 -0.10 -11.99
N ILE A 152 -14.37 -0.93 -10.96
CA ILE A 152 -15.47 -1.75 -10.44
C ILE A 152 -16.58 -0.85 -9.89
N VAL A 153 -16.21 0.17 -9.09
CA VAL A 153 -17.17 1.13 -8.55
C VAL A 153 -17.93 1.83 -9.70
N ALA A 154 -17.21 2.37 -10.68
CA ALA A 154 -17.82 3.03 -11.84
C ALA A 154 -18.77 2.08 -12.61
N ALA A 155 -18.34 0.85 -12.87
CA ALA A 155 -19.14 -0.14 -13.60
C ALA A 155 -20.41 -0.57 -12.86
N LEU A 156 -20.37 -0.65 -11.52
CA LEU A 156 -21.53 -0.99 -10.71
C LEU A 156 -22.48 0.20 -10.57
N THR A 157 -21.94 1.41 -10.36
CA THR A 157 -22.76 2.64 -10.27
C THR A 157 -23.49 2.92 -11.60
N ALA A 158 -22.83 2.75 -12.75
CA ALA A 158 -23.42 2.88 -14.07
C ALA A 158 -24.61 1.93 -14.31
N ARG A 159 -24.70 0.83 -13.54
CA ARG A 159 -25.80 -0.11 -13.56
C ARG A 159 -26.81 0.11 -12.43
N ASN A 160 -26.76 1.24 -11.74
CA ASN A 160 -27.60 1.59 -10.60
C ASN A 160 -27.49 0.66 -9.39
N TYR A 161 -26.36 -0.07 -9.24
CA TYR A 161 -26.12 -0.83 -8.01
C TYR A 161 -25.67 0.12 -6.90
N GLY A 162 -26.11 -0.14 -5.66
CA GLY A 162 -25.65 0.58 -4.48
C GLY A 162 -24.16 0.36 -4.20
N TRP A 163 -23.54 1.29 -3.47
CA TRP A 163 -22.12 1.24 -3.09
C TRP A 163 -21.75 -0.06 -2.34
N GLN A 164 -22.71 -0.64 -1.59
CA GLN A 164 -22.55 -1.88 -0.84
C GLN A 164 -22.13 -3.05 -1.73
N THR A 165 -22.64 -3.09 -2.97
CA THR A 165 -22.39 -4.16 -3.93
C THR A 165 -20.90 -4.31 -4.22
N SER A 166 -20.13 -3.21 -4.23
CA SER A 166 -18.69 -3.25 -4.45
C SER A 166 -17.95 -4.07 -3.39
N PHE A 167 -18.37 -3.95 -2.13
CA PHE A 167 -17.80 -4.73 -1.03
C PHE A 167 -18.26 -6.18 -1.04
N PHE A 168 -19.51 -6.45 -1.39
CA PHE A 168 -20.00 -7.82 -1.52
C PHE A 168 -19.31 -8.57 -2.66
N VAL A 169 -19.10 -7.92 -3.81
CA VAL A 169 -18.36 -8.52 -4.94
C VAL A 169 -16.92 -8.84 -4.53
N CYS A 170 -16.23 -7.90 -3.87
CA CYS A 170 -14.87 -8.12 -3.41
C CYS A 170 -14.78 -9.28 -2.41
N GLY A 171 -15.67 -9.32 -1.42
CA GLY A 171 -15.73 -10.39 -0.45
C GLY A 171 -16.06 -11.75 -1.08
N ALA A 172 -17.00 -11.80 -2.03
CA ALA A 172 -17.34 -13.01 -2.77
C ALA A 172 -16.13 -13.59 -3.53
N LEU A 173 -15.33 -12.73 -4.17
CA LEU A 173 -14.09 -13.15 -4.84
C LEU A 173 -13.07 -13.74 -3.86
N GLY A 174 -13.02 -13.25 -2.62
CA GLY A 174 -12.18 -13.81 -1.57
C GLY A 174 -12.65 -15.22 -1.16
N PHE A 175 -13.96 -15.44 -1.10
CA PHE A 175 -14.50 -16.80 -0.85
C PHE A 175 -14.20 -17.77 -2.00
N VAL A 176 -14.07 -17.32 -3.24
CA VAL A 176 -13.63 -18.14 -4.37
C VAL A 176 -12.14 -18.51 -4.24
N TRP A 177 -11.32 -17.61 -3.67
CA TRP A 177 -9.91 -17.86 -3.44
C TRP A 177 -9.66 -19.03 -2.48
N VAL A 178 -10.47 -19.18 -1.43
CA VAL A 178 -10.28 -20.19 -0.38
C VAL A 178 -10.29 -21.63 -0.92
N PRO A 179 -11.33 -22.11 -1.63
CA PRO A 179 -11.31 -23.45 -2.22
C PRO A 179 -10.22 -23.60 -3.29
N LEU A 180 -9.95 -22.55 -4.08
CA LEU A 180 -8.86 -22.58 -5.06
C LEU A 180 -7.53 -22.90 -4.39
N TRP A 181 -7.18 -22.18 -3.30
CA TRP A 181 -5.98 -22.44 -2.52
C TRP A 181 -6.00 -23.83 -1.88
N TRP A 182 -7.12 -24.22 -1.29
CA TRP A 182 -7.26 -25.52 -0.64
C TRP A 182 -6.95 -26.69 -1.58
N PHE A 183 -7.44 -26.64 -2.83
CA PHE A 183 -7.18 -27.68 -3.83
C PHE A 183 -5.74 -27.68 -4.35
N VAL A 184 -5.15 -26.50 -4.56
CA VAL A 184 -3.80 -26.38 -5.09
C VAL A 184 -2.75 -26.71 -4.03
N SER A 185 -2.94 -26.28 -2.80
CA SER A 185 -2.01 -26.51 -1.69
C SER A 185 -1.74 -28.00 -1.42
N LYS A 186 -2.75 -28.86 -1.62
CA LYS A 186 -2.61 -30.33 -1.47
C LYS A 186 -1.66 -30.97 -2.49
N LYS A 187 -1.43 -30.32 -3.63
CA LYS A 187 -0.57 -30.81 -4.71
C LYS A 187 0.85 -30.21 -4.66
N LEU A 188 1.09 -29.28 -3.76
CA LEU A 188 2.38 -28.62 -3.62
C LEU A 188 3.28 -29.37 -2.64
N PRO A 189 4.58 -29.53 -2.95
CA PRO A 189 5.52 -30.08 -1.96
C PRO A 189 5.64 -29.13 -0.78
N THR A 190 5.46 -29.66 0.41
CA THR A 190 5.68 -28.90 1.66
C THR A 190 7.19 -28.81 1.90
N ARG A 191 7.75 -27.63 1.73
CA ARG A 191 9.13 -27.35 2.12
C ARG A 191 9.09 -26.81 3.54
N GLU A 192 9.72 -27.51 4.47
CA GLU A 192 9.98 -26.98 5.80
C GLU A 192 10.99 -25.83 5.68
N LEU A 193 10.55 -24.63 5.98
CA LEU A 193 11.45 -23.50 6.13
C LEU A 193 12.24 -23.72 7.44
N PRO A 194 13.56 -23.51 7.43
CA PRO A 194 14.31 -23.47 8.67
C PRO A 194 13.59 -22.53 9.64
N PRO A 195 13.47 -22.90 10.93
CA PRO A 195 12.88 -21.99 11.89
C PRO A 195 13.54 -20.64 11.72
N ALA A 196 12.71 -19.58 11.67
CA ALA A 196 13.23 -18.23 11.60
C ALA A 196 14.21 -18.12 12.78
N HIS A 197 15.49 -18.28 12.50
CA HIS A 197 16.49 -18.06 13.51
C HIS A 197 16.30 -16.58 13.87
N ALA A 198 15.57 -16.35 14.95
CA ALA A 198 15.71 -15.18 15.76
C ALA A 198 17.19 -15.17 16.23
N GLY A 199 18.08 -14.97 15.26
CA GLY A 199 19.42 -14.51 15.54
C GLY A 199 19.20 -13.21 16.26
N ALA A 200 19.17 -13.33 17.59
CA ALA A 200 18.96 -12.27 18.55
C ALA A 200 20.13 -11.28 18.46
N ALA A 201 20.21 -10.57 17.35
CA ALA A 201 20.72 -9.22 17.42
C ALA A 201 19.75 -8.53 18.36
N SER A 202 20.19 -8.26 19.58
CA SER A 202 19.37 -7.70 20.65
C SER A 202 18.47 -6.63 20.03
N LEU A 203 17.14 -6.79 20.12
CA LEU A 203 16.17 -5.81 19.67
C LEU A 203 16.54 -4.41 20.23
N LYS A 204 17.09 -4.38 21.46
CA LYS A 204 17.66 -3.18 22.09
C LYS A 204 18.81 -2.57 21.27
N GLY A 205 19.67 -3.39 20.66
CA GLY A 205 20.78 -2.90 19.83
C GLY A 205 20.31 -2.25 18.55
N LEU A 206 19.29 -2.83 17.90
CA LEU A 206 18.68 -2.26 16.69
C LEU A 206 17.92 -0.97 16.99
N LEU A 207 17.18 -0.91 18.10
CA LEU A 207 16.45 0.30 18.52
C LEU A 207 17.38 1.45 18.96
N ARG A 208 18.65 1.16 19.27
CA ARG A 208 19.68 2.19 19.54
C ARG A 208 20.34 2.74 18.27
N ASP A 209 20.18 2.05 17.13
CA ASP A 209 20.77 2.50 15.87
C ASP A 209 19.97 3.70 15.30
N ARG A 210 20.63 4.85 15.18
CA ARG A 210 20.04 6.07 14.62
C ARG A 210 19.44 5.87 13.21
N ARG A 211 19.97 4.91 12.43
CA ARG A 211 19.49 4.60 11.09
C ARG A 211 18.09 4.00 11.10
N VAL A 212 17.74 3.24 12.13
CA VAL A 212 16.38 2.70 12.32
C VAL A 212 15.37 3.83 12.50
N TRP A 213 15.68 4.80 13.36
CA TRP A 213 14.83 5.97 13.57
C TRP A 213 14.80 6.89 12.35
N GLY A 214 15.94 7.03 11.65
CA GLY A 214 16.02 7.73 10.39
C GLY A 214 15.06 7.15 9.33
N LEU A 215 15.04 5.84 9.18
CA LEU A 215 14.11 5.14 8.30
C LEU A 215 12.65 5.37 8.74
N ALA A 216 12.35 5.22 10.04
CA ALA A 216 10.99 5.38 10.56
C ALA A 216 10.46 6.82 10.31
N PHE A 217 11.20 7.84 10.73
CA PHE A 217 10.79 9.23 10.55
C PHE A 217 10.76 9.67 9.08
N SER A 218 11.72 9.21 8.28
CA SER A 218 11.70 9.50 6.83
C SER A 218 10.46 8.93 6.16
N THR A 219 10.01 7.74 6.57
CA THR A 219 8.80 7.10 6.03
C THR A 219 7.56 7.97 6.26
N VAL A 220 7.44 8.59 7.43
CA VAL A 220 6.32 9.48 7.77
C VAL A 220 6.17 10.60 6.73
N PHE A 221 7.26 11.20 6.32
CA PHE A 221 7.23 12.32 5.37
C PHE A 221 7.20 11.87 3.92
N ILE A 222 7.97 10.84 3.56
CA ILE A 222 8.09 10.35 2.18
C ILE A 222 6.78 9.72 1.70
N MET A 223 6.06 8.98 2.57
CA MET A 223 4.84 8.27 2.17
C MET A 223 3.57 9.13 2.21
N SER A 224 3.68 10.40 2.56
CA SER A 224 2.55 11.32 2.68
C SER A 224 1.77 11.48 1.37
N LEU A 225 2.44 11.70 0.25
CA LEU A 225 1.82 11.85 -1.08
C LEU A 225 1.27 10.53 -1.64
N TYR A 226 1.91 9.40 -1.30
CA TYR A 226 1.33 8.09 -1.61
C TYR A 226 -0.05 7.93 -0.93
N THR A 227 -0.14 8.28 0.35
CA THR A 227 -1.40 8.22 1.11
C THR A 227 -2.44 9.19 0.55
N LEU A 228 -2.04 10.42 0.20
CA LEU A 228 -2.91 11.42 -0.40
C LEU A 228 -3.58 10.85 -1.66
N TRP A 229 -2.81 10.44 -2.64
CA TRP A 229 -3.39 10.02 -3.92
C TRP A 229 -4.01 8.61 -3.89
N THR A 230 -3.65 7.76 -2.94
CA THR A 230 -4.34 6.47 -2.78
C THR A 230 -5.77 6.65 -2.24
N ASN A 231 -6.00 7.60 -1.35
CA ASN A 231 -7.28 7.69 -0.63
C ASN A 231 -8.13 8.91 -1.01
N TRP A 232 -7.54 9.94 -1.63
CA TRP A 232 -8.20 11.23 -1.83
C TRP A 232 -8.37 11.61 -3.31
N THR A 233 -7.88 10.81 -4.26
CA THR A 233 -7.94 11.13 -5.69
C THR A 233 -9.39 11.33 -6.17
N THR A 234 -10.31 10.43 -5.82
CA THR A 234 -11.72 10.57 -6.24
C THR A 234 -12.36 11.78 -5.60
N ILE A 235 -12.10 12.05 -4.30
CA ILE A 235 -12.60 13.26 -3.62
C ILE A 235 -12.09 14.52 -4.31
N TYR A 236 -10.82 14.58 -4.71
CA TYR A 236 -10.23 15.71 -5.42
C TYR A 236 -10.96 16.01 -6.72
N PHE A 237 -11.20 15.00 -7.56
CA PHE A 237 -11.91 15.24 -8.83
C PHE A 237 -13.37 15.60 -8.64
N VAL A 238 -14.04 15.07 -7.63
CA VAL A 238 -15.43 15.43 -7.30
C VAL A 238 -15.49 16.85 -6.74
N HIS A 239 -14.59 17.22 -5.85
CA HIS A 239 -14.61 18.51 -5.15
C HIS A 239 -14.15 19.68 -6.05
N ASP A 240 -12.96 19.55 -6.66
CA ASP A 240 -12.33 20.67 -7.38
C ASP A 240 -12.77 20.75 -8.84
N TRP A 241 -13.22 19.65 -9.43
CA TRP A 241 -13.63 19.58 -10.84
C TRP A 241 -15.12 19.36 -11.06
N ASN A 242 -15.91 19.32 -9.99
CA ASN A 242 -17.37 19.09 -10.03
C ASN A 242 -17.77 17.86 -10.85
N MET A 243 -16.96 16.80 -10.77
CA MET A 243 -17.22 15.53 -11.43
C MET A 243 -18.15 14.67 -10.58
N THR A 244 -18.95 13.82 -11.23
CA THR A 244 -19.62 12.76 -10.47
C THR A 244 -18.59 11.73 -9.98
N PRO A 245 -18.84 11.03 -8.84
CA PRO A 245 -17.95 9.95 -8.38
C PRO A 245 -17.71 8.88 -9.43
N GLU A 246 -18.75 8.56 -10.22
CA GLU A 246 -18.68 7.60 -11.32
C GLU A 246 -17.72 8.11 -12.42
N GLU A 247 -17.86 9.33 -12.88
CA GLU A 247 -17.01 9.92 -13.91
C GLU A 247 -15.55 10.01 -13.45
N ALA A 248 -15.31 10.44 -12.19
CA ALA A 248 -13.97 10.51 -11.61
C ALA A 248 -13.29 9.12 -11.56
N ASN A 249 -14.03 8.11 -11.15
CA ASN A 249 -13.53 6.73 -11.07
C ASN A 249 -13.30 6.12 -12.46
N ALA A 250 -14.23 6.30 -13.39
CA ALA A 250 -14.12 5.72 -14.73
C ALA A 250 -12.98 6.34 -15.54
N ARG A 251 -12.76 7.66 -15.41
CA ARG A 251 -11.81 8.38 -16.27
C ARG A 251 -10.41 8.53 -15.67
N PHE A 252 -10.29 8.75 -14.36
CA PHE A 252 -9.03 9.25 -13.80
C PHE A 252 -8.50 8.46 -12.58
N ALA A 253 -9.35 8.03 -11.65
CA ALA A 253 -8.87 7.49 -10.37
C ALA A 253 -8.10 6.15 -10.46
N TRP A 254 -8.23 5.42 -11.57
CA TRP A 254 -7.47 4.19 -11.82
C TRP A 254 -6.05 4.44 -12.39
N ILE A 255 -5.78 5.63 -12.95
CA ILE A 255 -4.49 5.94 -13.61
C ILE A 255 -3.33 6.05 -12.63
N PRO A 256 -3.45 6.74 -11.46
CA PRO A 256 -2.35 6.84 -10.51
C PRO A 256 -1.80 5.50 -10.05
N PRO A 257 -2.58 4.48 -9.64
CA PRO A 257 -2.04 3.17 -9.30
C PRO A 257 -1.24 2.51 -10.43
N VAL A 258 -1.69 2.67 -11.68
CA VAL A 258 -0.94 2.15 -12.86
C VAL A 258 0.37 2.90 -13.03
N SER A 259 0.35 4.24 -12.95
CA SER A 259 1.58 5.05 -13.04
C SER A 259 2.57 4.71 -11.92
N GLY A 260 2.07 4.38 -10.73
CA GLY A 260 2.88 3.95 -9.60
C GLY A 260 3.70 2.68 -9.88
N VAL A 261 3.14 1.70 -10.60
CA VAL A 261 3.91 0.52 -11.03
C VAL A 261 5.12 0.94 -11.84
N LEU A 262 4.91 1.79 -12.84
CA LEU A 262 5.99 2.30 -13.69
C LEU A 262 7.01 3.10 -12.86
N GLY A 263 6.55 3.91 -11.91
CA GLY A 263 7.41 4.67 -11.00
C GLY A 263 8.30 3.76 -10.14
N GLY A 264 7.76 2.68 -9.61
CA GLY A 264 8.53 1.71 -8.82
C GLY A 264 9.63 1.03 -9.64
N PHE A 265 9.31 0.55 -10.84
CA PHE A 265 10.30 -0.01 -11.76
C PHE A 265 11.35 1.01 -12.18
N PHE A 266 10.93 2.21 -12.52
CA PHE A 266 11.84 3.28 -12.94
C PHE A 266 12.79 3.70 -11.83
N GLY A 267 12.30 3.86 -10.58
CA GLY A 267 13.12 4.19 -9.42
C GLY A 267 14.15 3.11 -9.09
N GLY A 268 13.76 1.83 -9.17
CA GLY A 268 14.66 0.70 -9.03
C GLY A 268 15.72 0.66 -10.14
N TRP A 269 15.32 0.89 -11.38
CA TRP A 269 16.23 0.93 -12.54
C TRP A 269 17.24 2.07 -12.47
N LEU A 270 16.83 3.28 -12.07
CA LEU A 270 17.73 4.41 -11.90
C LEU A 270 18.83 4.11 -10.87
N ALA A 271 18.45 3.58 -9.72
CA ALA A 271 19.40 3.20 -8.69
C ALA A 271 20.35 2.10 -9.18
N PHE A 272 19.80 1.06 -9.82
CA PHE A 272 20.58 -0.03 -10.40
C PHE A 272 21.60 0.48 -11.44
N ARG A 273 21.18 1.36 -12.34
CA ARG A 273 22.09 1.96 -13.34
C ARG A 273 23.23 2.74 -12.70
N ALA A 274 22.93 3.54 -11.68
CA ALA A 274 23.94 4.29 -10.94
C ALA A 274 24.95 3.37 -10.24
N ILE A 275 24.46 2.30 -9.60
CA ILE A 275 25.30 1.30 -8.91
C ILE A 275 26.19 0.57 -9.90
N ARG A 276 25.66 0.13 -11.05
CA ARG A 276 26.47 -0.48 -12.12
C ARG A 276 27.52 0.47 -12.69
N GLY A 277 27.27 1.77 -12.65
CA GLY A 277 28.24 2.83 -13.01
C GLY A 277 29.28 3.13 -11.94
N GLY A 278 29.38 2.33 -10.86
CA GLY A 278 30.39 2.46 -9.82
C GLY A 278 29.97 3.31 -8.61
N ALA A 279 28.72 3.78 -8.53
CA ALA A 279 28.25 4.51 -7.35
C ALA A 279 28.04 3.55 -6.16
N LYS A 280 28.37 4.00 -4.95
CA LYS A 280 28.05 3.28 -3.71
C LYS A 280 26.53 3.12 -3.59
N VAL A 281 26.04 1.98 -3.05
CA VAL A 281 24.62 1.58 -3.05
C VAL A 281 23.73 2.62 -2.34
N VAL A 282 24.02 2.94 -1.08
CA VAL A 282 23.20 3.88 -0.30
C VAL A 282 23.20 5.29 -0.92
N PRO A 283 24.36 5.89 -1.30
CA PRO A 283 24.36 7.16 -2.03
C PRO A 283 23.59 7.17 -3.35
N ALA A 284 23.63 6.07 -4.12
CA ALA A 284 22.86 5.96 -5.36
C ALA A 284 21.35 6.04 -5.09
N ARG A 285 20.85 5.30 -4.09
CA ARG A 285 19.44 5.36 -3.70
C ARG A 285 19.02 6.73 -3.17
N LEU A 286 19.88 7.38 -2.38
CA LEU A 286 19.64 8.73 -1.89
C LEU A 286 19.55 9.75 -3.03
N LYS A 287 20.41 9.65 -4.04
CA LYS A 287 20.33 10.54 -5.23
C LYS A 287 19.01 10.38 -5.97
N VAL A 288 18.54 9.15 -6.18
CA VAL A 288 17.22 8.88 -6.79
C VAL A 288 16.10 9.42 -5.90
N SER A 289 16.21 9.27 -4.59
CA SER A 289 15.24 9.78 -3.63
C SER A 289 15.17 11.32 -3.65
N TRP A 290 16.29 12.03 -3.73
CA TRP A 290 16.35 13.48 -3.87
C TRP A 290 15.73 13.96 -5.18
N LEU A 291 16.05 13.29 -6.30
CA LEU A 291 15.46 13.59 -7.60
C LEU A 291 13.93 13.43 -7.54
N SER A 292 13.45 12.31 -6.98
CA SER A 292 12.03 12.05 -6.85
C SER A 292 11.34 13.07 -5.94
N ALA A 293 11.95 13.42 -4.80
CA ALA A 293 11.41 14.41 -3.88
C ALA A 293 11.32 15.81 -4.50
N ALA A 294 12.32 16.20 -5.29
CA ALA A 294 12.29 17.47 -6.03
C ALA A 294 11.16 17.48 -7.09
N LEU A 295 10.99 16.38 -7.82
CA LEU A 295 9.95 16.28 -8.85
C LEU A 295 8.54 16.13 -8.25
N LEU A 296 8.43 15.72 -6.99
CA LEU A 296 7.16 15.72 -6.25
C LEU A 296 6.63 17.13 -5.93
N LEU A 297 7.44 18.17 -6.07
CA LEU A 297 6.99 19.56 -5.99
C LEU A 297 5.93 19.90 -7.08
N VAL A 298 5.86 19.12 -8.17
CA VAL A 298 4.77 19.22 -9.16
C VAL A 298 3.38 19.13 -8.52
N THR A 299 3.28 18.46 -7.37
CA THR A 299 2.02 18.34 -6.63
C THR A 299 1.45 19.69 -6.23
N ALA A 300 2.28 20.67 -5.88
CA ALA A 300 1.84 22.02 -5.54
C ALA A 300 1.14 22.74 -6.69
N ALA A 301 1.45 22.37 -7.94
CA ALA A 301 0.86 22.97 -9.13
C ALA A 301 -0.44 22.27 -9.57
N ILE A 302 -0.83 21.15 -8.99
CA ILE A 302 -2.03 20.37 -9.40
C ILE A 302 -3.31 21.22 -9.37
N PRO A 303 -3.60 22.02 -8.31
CA PRO A 303 -4.80 22.85 -8.25
C PRO A 303 -4.83 23.99 -9.29
N LEU A 304 -3.68 24.32 -9.88
CA LEU A 304 -3.52 25.37 -10.89
C LEU A 304 -3.68 24.84 -12.32
N MET A 305 -3.93 23.55 -12.51
CA MET A 305 -4.03 22.95 -13.84
C MET A 305 -5.26 23.50 -14.57
N PRO A 306 -5.13 23.85 -15.88
CA PRO A 306 -6.21 24.52 -16.61
C PRO A 306 -7.37 23.60 -17.01
N ASN A 307 -7.19 22.29 -16.91
CA ASN A 307 -8.22 21.30 -17.21
C ASN A 307 -8.00 19.99 -16.45
N ARG A 308 -9.08 19.23 -16.29
CA ARG A 308 -9.09 17.95 -15.55
C ARG A 308 -8.17 16.88 -16.11
N GLY A 309 -7.88 16.88 -17.40
CA GLY A 309 -6.94 15.94 -18.02
C GLY A 309 -5.49 16.22 -17.59
N LEU A 310 -5.07 17.48 -17.59
CA LEU A 310 -3.75 17.88 -17.08
C LEU A 310 -3.65 17.69 -15.58
N ALA A 311 -4.71 17.96 -14.82
CA ALA A 311 -4.74 17.66 -13.39
C ALA A 311 -4.55 16.15 -13.14
N ALA A 312 -5.23 15.28 -13.90
CA ALA A 312 -5.07 13.83 -13.80
C ALA A 312 -3.65 13.37 -14.17
N ALA A 313 -3.07 13.96 -15.20
CA ALA A 313 -1.67 13.68 -15.57
C ALA A 313 -0.70 14.10 -14.46
N ALA A 314 -0.91 15.26 -13.84
CA ALA A 314 -0.08 15.76 -12.75
C ALA A 314 -0.24 14.92 -11.47
N VAL A 315 -1.46 14.50 -11.12
CA VAL A 315 -1.72 13.54 -10.03
C VAL A 315 -1.01 12.21 -10.29
N SER A 316 -1.10 11.70 -11.53
CA SER A 316 -0.43 10.45 -11.90
C SER A 316 1.09 10.56 -11.88
N MET A 317 1.64 11.72 -12.29
CA MET A 317 3.07 12.01 -12.20
C MET A 317 3.54 12.13 -10.74
N SER A 318 2.74 12.78 -9.89
CA SER A 318 3.00 12.83 -8.44
C SER A 318 3.00 11.43 -7.83
N PHE A 319 2.04 10.59 -8.18
CA PHE A 319 1.99 9.21 -7.70
C PHE A 319 3.17 8.36 -8.22
N PHE A 320 3.55 8.54 -9.49
CA PHE A 320 4.72 7.90 -10.10
C PHE A 320 6.00 8.18 -9.29
N TRP A 321 6.30 9.43 -9.01
CA TRP A 321 7.50 9.81 -8.23
C TRP A 321 7.39 9.40 -6.76
N SER A 322 6.19 9.38 -6.21
CA SER A 322 5.94 8.88 -4.85
C SER A 322 6.26 7.37 -4.72
N VAL A 323 5.94 6.57 -5.72
CA VAL A 323 6.30 5.14 -5.73
C VAL A 323 7.76 4.94 -6.12
N CYS A 324 8.33 5.80 -6.98
CA CYS A 324 9.76 5.79 -7.31
C CYS A 324 10.63 5.97 -6.05
N ILE A 325 10.32 6.95 -5.20
CA ILE A 325 11.05 7.18 -3.95
C ILE A 325 10.79 6.05 -2.94
N SER A 326 9.56 5.55 -2.86
CA SER A 326 9.16 4.44 -1.99
C SER A 326 9.95 3.16 -2.30
N ALA A 327 10.13 2.81 -3.56
CA ALA A 327 10.90 1.63 -3.97
C ALA A 327 12.35 1.68 -3.46
N ASN A 328 12.97 2.86 -3.49
CA ASN A 328 14.31 3.06 -2.95
C ASN A 328 14.34 3.05 -1.43
N LEU A 329 13.34 3.64 -0.77
CA LEU A 329 13.21 3.64 0.70
C LEU A 329 13.08 2.21 1.25
N TYR A 330 12.20 1.38 0.67
CA TYR A 330 11.99 -0.01 1.10
C TYR A 330 13.15 -0.95 0.76
N ALA A 331 14.05 -0.57 -0.11
CA ALA A 331 15.28 -1.30 -0.38
C ALA A 331 16.42 -0.99 0.61
N LEU A 332 16.43 0.17 1.25
CA LEU A 332 17.49 0.59 2.18
C LEU A 332 17.70 -0.34 3.38
N PRO A 333 16.70 -0.97 4.00
CA PRO A 333 16.93 -1.91 5.11
C PRO A 333 17.92 -3.03 4.78
N ILE A 334 17.86 -3.60 3.58
CA ILE A 334 18.82 -4.65 3.19
C ILE A 334 20.22 -4.07 2.99
N ASP A 335 20.32 -2.87 2.45
CA ASP A 335 21.60 -2.22 2.18
C ASP A 335 22.29 -1.72 3.45
N LEU A 336 21.51 -1.29 4.47
CA LEU A 336 22.02 -0.73 5.72
C LEU A 336 22.30 -1.79 6.80
N PHE A 337 21.47 -2.82 6.86
CA PHE A 337 21.49 -3.82 7.96
C PHE A 337 21.88 -5.23 7.50
N GLY A 338 21.99 -5.41 6.17
CA GLY A 338 22.25 -6.72 5.56
C GLY A 338 21.02 -7.66 5.57
N PRO A 339 21.09 -8.80 4.85
CA PRO A 339 19.96 -9.71 4.64
C PRO A 339 19.33 -10.24 5.94
N ARG A 340 20.15 -10.49 6.96
CA ARG A 340 19.69 -11.05 8.25
C ARG A 340 18.80 -10.10 9.07
N ARG A 341 18.92 -8.79 8.86
CA ARG A 341 18.19 -7.75 9.62
C ARG A 341 17.24 -6.92 8.75
N ALA A 342 17.22 -7.15 7.45
CA ALA A 342 16.39 -6.43 6.50
C ALA A 342 14.90 -6.52 6.84
N ALA A 343 14.43 -7.71 7.25
CA ALA A 343 13.04 -7.93 7.63
C ALA A 343 12.60 -7.02 8.79
N PHE A 344 13.45 -6.81 9.79
CA PHE A 344 13.18 -5.88 10.88
C PHE A 344 13.07 -4.43 10.36
N GLY A 345 13.99 -4.00 9.51
CA GLY A 345 13.95 -2.67 8.92
C GLY A 345 12.69 -2.43 8.08
N VAL A 346 12.27 -3.42 7.28
CA VAL A 346 11.00 -3.35 6.52
C VAL A 346 9.80 -3.29 7.46
N ALA A 347 9.80 -4.05 8.56
CA ALA A 347 8.74 -3.98 9.56
C ALA A 347 8.64 -2.59 10.21
N VAL A 348 9.78 -1.95 10.49
CA VAL A 348 9.83 -0.56 11.00
C VAL A 348 9.21 0.42 9.99
N LEU A 349 9.58 0.31 8.71
CA LEU A 349 8.98 1.15 7.65
C LEU A 349 7.47 0.94 7.56
N THR A 350 7.01 -0.31 7.58
CA THR A 350 5.58 -0.64 7.48
C THR A 350 4.79 -0.13 8.68
N PHE A 351 5.34 -0.26 9.88
CA PHE A 351 4.74 0.26 11.11
C PHE A 351 4.69 1.80 11.08
N ALA A 352 5.79 2.47 10.73
CA ALA A 352 5.86 3.92 10.61
C ALA A 352 4.88 4.45 9.54
N TYR A 353 4.73 3.75 8.41
CA TYR A 353 3.73 4.07 7.39
C TYR A 353 2.30 3.96 7.94
N GLY A 354 1.98 2.91 8.67
CA GLY A 354 0.65 2.74 9.28
C GLY A 354 0.33 3.83 10.30
N LEU A 355 1.29 4.18 11.16
CA LEU A 355 1.15 5.31 12.09
C LEU A 355 0.99 6.64 11.34
N MET A 356 1.82 6.89 10.32
CA MET A 356 1.71 8.09 9.50
C MET A 356 0.31 8.20 8.90
N GLN A 357 -0.20 7.14 8.27
CA GLN A 357 -1.52 7.14 7.65
C GLN A 357 -2.61 7.42 8.70
N ALA A 358 -2.46 6.88 9.91
CA ALA A 358 -3.41 7.10 11.00
C ALA A 358 -3.48 8.57 11.44
N PHE A 359 -2.34 9.25 11.52
CA PHE A 359 -2.32 10.67 11.93
C PHE A 359 -2.60 11.62 10.77
N PHE A 360 -2.08 11.32 9.58
CA PHE A 360 -2.20 12.21 8.43
C PHE A 360 -3.59 12.16 7.78
N SER A 361 -4.30 11.04 7.82
CA SER A 361 -5.60 10.96 7.14
C SER A 361 -6.64 11.93 7.71
N PRO A 362 -6.88 12.03 9.03
CA PRO A 362 -7.80 13.03 9.57
C PRO A 362 -7.26 14.46 9.41
N LEU A 363 -5.92 14.64 9.46
CA LEU A 363 -5.30 15.96 9.23
C LEU A 363 -5.53 16.42 7.78
N ILE A 364 -5.33 15.56 6.79
CA ILE A 364 -5.62 15.86 5.38
C ILE A 364 -7.10 16.21 5.24
N GLY A 365 -8.00 15.43 5.84
CA GLY A 365 -9.43 15.71 5.82
C GLY A 365 -9.77 17.08 6.35
N SER A 366 -9.29 17.40 7.55
CA SER A 366 -9.48 18.72 8.16
C SER A 366 -8.88 19.84 7.33
N MET A 367 -7.70 19.64 6.73
CA MET A 367 -7.11 20.65 5.83
C MET A 367 -7.96 20.86 4.58
N VAL A 368 -8.53 19.79 3.99
CA VAL A 368 -9.44 19.92 2.84
C VAL A 368 -10.69 20.68 3.23
N ASP A 369 -11.28 20.39 4.40
CA ASP A 369 -12.50 21.06 4.86
C ASP A 369 -12.31 22.56 5.10
N HIS A 370 -11.15 22.99 5.61
CA HIS A 370 -10.91 24.40 5.98
C HIS A 370 -10.19 25.21 4.88
N PHE A 371 -9.29 24.58 4.13
CA PHE A 371 -8.37 25.29 3.21
C PHE A 371 -8.42 24.77 1.76
N GLY A 372 -9.21 23.70 1.50
CA GLY A 372 -9.28 23.04 0.20
C GLY A 372 -8.02 22.27 -0.19
N PHE A 373 -8.06 21.66 -1.37
CA PHE A 373 -6.94 20.85 -1.88
C PHE A 373 -5.68 21.65 -2.20
N THR A 374 -5.79 22.96 -2.47
CA THR A 374 -4.64 23.82 -2.76
C THR A 374 -3.63 23.81 -1.62
N ALA A 375 -4.09 24.05 -0.38
CA ALA A 375 -3.23 24.03 0.79
C ALA A 375 -2.62 22.64 1.04
N VAL A 376 -3.41 21.59 0.89
CA VAL A 376 -2.96 20.20 1.03
C VAL A 376 -1.86 19.87 0.02
N CYS A 377 -2.05 20.19 -1.26
CA CYS A 377 -1.07 19.92 -2.31
C CYS A 377 0.25 20.67 -2.07
N VAL A 378 0.19 21.93 -1.66
CA VAL A 378 1.39 22.73 -1.36
C VAL A 378 2.15 22.14 -0.17
N VAL A 379 1.50 21.94 0.97
CA VAL A 379 2.15 21.40 2.18
C VAL A 379 2.71 20.00 1.93
N MET A 380 1.90 19.11 1.38
CA MET A 380 2.29 17.71 1.16
C MET A 380 3.42 17.57 0.13
N SER A 381 3.54 18.48 -0.83
CA SER A 381 4.62 18.44 -1.84
C SER A 381 6.01 18.64 -1.22
N MET A 382 6.10 19.35 -0.09
CA MET A 382 7.37 19.65 0.59
C MET A 382 7.82 18.53 1.53
N LEU A 383 6.90 17.72 2.04
CA LEU A 383 7.20 16.69 3.04
C LEU A 383 8.25 15.66 2.59
N PRO A 384 8.25 15.16 1.34
CA PRO A 384 9.26 14.22 0.88
C PRO A 384 10.68 14.78 0.93
N LEU A 385 10.89 16.09 0.71
CA LEU A 385 12.20 16.72 0.83
C LEU A 385 12.71 16.65 2.28
N VAL A 386 11.84 16.92 3.26
CA VAL A 386 12.16 16.77 4.68
C VAL A 386 12.52 15.32 5.00
N GLY A 387 11.72 14.36 4.50
CA GLY A 387 11.97 12.94 4.71
C GLY A 387 13.32 12.48 4.15
N VAL A 388 13.68 12.89 2.93
CA VAL A 388 14.98 12.54 2.34
C VAL A 388 16.13 13.24 3.08
N GLY A 389 15.93 14.47 3.55
CA GLY A 389 16.90 15.19 4.40
C GLY A 389 17.21 14.41 5.68
N ILE A 390 16.19 13.94 6.41
CA ILE A 390 16.33 13.10 7.61
C ILE A 390 17.10 11.81 7.25
N LEU A 391 16.72 11.16 6.15
CA LEU A 391 17.36 9.94 5.69
C LEU A 391 18.85 10.16 5.40
N GLN A 392 19.19 11.23 4.71
CA GLN A 392 20.56 11.57 4.37
C GLN A 392 21.42 11.81 5.62
N VAL A 393 20.91 12.55 6.61
CA VAL A 393 21.64 12.84 7.86
C VAL A 393 21.87 11.58 8.67
N THR A 394 20.87 10.70 8.74
CA THR A 394 20.91 9.49 9.59
C THR A 394 21.70 8.34 8.95
N THR A 395 21.81 8.28 7.62
CA THR A 395 22.53 7.23 6.89
C THR A 395 23.95 7.61 6.48
N ARG A 396 24.39 8.86 6.69
CA ARG A 396 25.80 9.25 6.48
C ARG A 396 26.70 8.40 7.37
N GLU A 397 27.63 7.68 6.74
CA GLU A 397 28.79 7.09 7.44
C GLU A 397 29.62 8.24 8.03
N LYS A 398 29.98 8.11 9.32
CA LYS A 398 30.94 9.02 9.98
C LYS A 398 32.33 8.76 9.45
#